data_ba8f776eec8fda78bafcd8d32df44cd6
#
_entry.id   ba8f776eec8fda78bafcd8d32df44cd6
#
_cell.length_a   1.000
_cell.length_b   1.000
_cell.length_c   1.000
_cell.angle_alpha   90.00
_cell.angle_beta   90.00
_cell.angle_gamma   90.00
#
_symmetry.space_group_name_H-M   'P 1'
#
loop_
_entity.id
_entity.type
_entity.pdbx_description
1 polymer ?
#
loop_
_entity_poly.entity_id
_entity_poly.type
_entity_poly.pdbx_seq_one_letter_code
_entity_poly.pdbx_strand_id
1 'polypeptide(L)' 'MPIDYTEQIKLIALKIRTLRKARKLTVQELAYRCDIERSNLSRIETGRSNPTVKTLCIICNA' A
#
# COMPACT_ATOMS: atom_id res chain seq x y z
N MET A 1 -11.26 -11.74 21.02
CA MET A 1 -12.03 -11.00 20.02
C MET A 1 -11.36 -11.15 18.66
N PRO A 2 -12.07 -11.64 17.64
CA PRO A 2 -11.43 -11.80 16.34
C PRO A 2 -11.10 -10.44 15.73
N ILE A 3 -9.94 -10.36 15.08
CA ILE A 3 -9.52 -9.16 14.37
C ILE A 3 -10.11 -9.23 12.96
N ASP A 4 -10.82 -8.20 12.56
CA ASP A 4 -11.34 -8.10 11.21
C ASP A 4 -10.23 -7.64 10.27
N TYR A 5 -9.67 -8.57 9.50
CA TYR A 5 -8.58 -8.26 8.58
C TYR A 5 -9.01 -7.29 7.48
N THR A 6 -10.30 -7.23 7.13
CA THR A 6 -10.80 -6.28 6.14
C THR A 6 -10.62 -4.85 6.63
N GLU A 7 -10.93 -4.60 7.89
CA GLU A 7 -10.73 -3.31 8.53
C GLU A 7 -9.24 -2.95 8.54
N GLN A 8 -8.38 -3.90 8.90
CA GLN A 8 -6.94 -3.70 8.94
C GLN A 8 -6.37 -3.38 7.55
N ILE A 9 -6.86 -4.06 6.51
CA ILE A 9 -6.44 -3.80 5.14
C ILE A 9 -6.78 -2.37 4.74
N LYS A 10 -7.97 -1.89 5.09
CA LYS A 10 -8.39 -0.51 4.79
C LYS A 10 -7.53 0.52 5.51
N LEU A 11 -7.18 0.27 6.76
CA LEU A 11 -6.31 1.17 7.53
C LEU A 11 -4.90 1.22 6.95
N ILE A 12 -4.37 0.07 6.57
CA ILE A 12 -3.06 -0.02 5.94
C ILE A 12 -3.07 0.71 4.59
N ALA A 13 -4.10 0.51 3.80
CA ALA A 13 -4.25 1.16 2.50
C ALA A 13 -4.25 2.68 2.64
N LEU A 14 -5.01 3.19 3.60
CA LEU A 14 -5.07 4.62 3.88
C LEU A 14 -3.71 5.16 4.34
N LYS A 15 -3.02 4.42 5.19
CA LYS A 15 -1.70 4.81 5.68
C LYS A 15 -0.68 4.91 4.55
N ILE A 16 -0.67 3.92 3.67
CA ILE A 16 0.24 3.91 2.52
C ILE A 16 -0.03 5.12 1.62
N ARG A 17 -1.30 5.37 1.31
CA ARG A 17 -1.67 6.51 0.46
C ARG A 17 -1.29 7.83 1.10
N THR A 18 -1.52 7.98 2.40
CA THR A 18 -1.18 9.19 3.14
C THR A 18 0.33 9.45 3.11
N LEU A 19 1.13 8.42 3.37
CA LEU A 19 2.59 8.53 3.32
C LEU A 19 3.10 8.86 1.92
N ARG A 20 2.52 8.23 0.90
CA ARG A 20 2.87 8.50 -0.49
C ARG A 20 2.64 9.97 -0.85
N LYS A 21 1.46 10.49 -0.50
CA LYS A 21 1.10 11.89 -0.78
C LYS A 21 1.98 12.86 0.00
N ALA A 22 2.32 12.52 1.24
CA ALA A 22 3.23 13.34 2.05
C ALA A 22 4.61 13.44 1.42
N ARG A 23 5.03 12.41 0.68
CA ARG A 23 6.32 12.40 -0.05
C ARG A 23 6.17 12.96 -1.46
N LYS A 24 4.98 13.41 -1.84
CA LYS A 24 4.69 13.99 -3.16
C LYS A 24 4.97 13.02 -4.31
N LEU A 25 4.70 11.74 -4.09
CA LEU A 25 4.89 10.71 -5.10
C LEU A 25 3.55 10.34 -5.74
N THR A 26 3.57 10.10 -7.04
CA THR A 26 2.44 9.48 -7.74
C THR A 26 2.42 7.98 -7.45
N VAL A 27 1.28 7.33 -7.72
CA VAL A 27 1.19 5.86 -7.62
C VAL A 27 2.25 5.20 -8.49
N GLN A 28 2.42 5.70 -9.71
CA GLN A 28 3.41 5.15 -10.66
C GLN A 28 4.83 5.28 -10.12
N GLU A 29 5.18 6.44 -9.53
CA GLU A 29 6.51 6.66 -8.98
C GLU A 29 6.79 5.72 -7.81
N LEU A 30 5.83 5.55 -6.90
CA LEU A 30 6.00 4.65 -5.78
C LEU A 30 6.10 3.20 -6.24
N ALA A 31 5.24 2.79 -7.19
CA ALA A 31 5.29 1.44 -7.76
C ALA A 31 6.65 1.16 -8.40
N TYR A 32 7.19 2.13 -9.13
CA TYR A 32 8.52 2.00 -9.72
C TYR A 32 9.60 1.79 -8.66
N ARG A 33 9.56 2.57 -7.58
CA ARG A 33 10.52 2.43 -6.48
C ARG A 33 10.43 1.08 -5.77
N CYS A 34 9.23 0.52 -5.71
CA CYS A 34 8.98 -0.76 -5.03
C CYS A 34 9.16 -1.95 -5.97
N ASP A 35 9.41 -1.71 -7.26
CA ASP A 35 9.49 -2.75 -8.28
C ASP A 35 8.21 -3.60 -8.33
N ILE A 36 7.06 -2.95 -8.26
CA ILE A 36 5.75 -3.59 -8.40
C ILE A 36 4.96 -2.87 -9.49
N GLU A 37 3.94 -3.57 -10.03
CA GLU A 37 3.09 -2.99 -11.04
C GLU A 37 2.21 -1.89 -10.45
N ARG A 38 2.00 -0.82 -11.23
CA ARG A 38 1.14 0.29 -10.82
C ARG A 38 -0.26 -0.19 -10.46
N SER A 39 -0.83 -1.08 -11.26
CA SER A 39 -2.17 -1.64 -11.00
C SER A 39 -2.22 -2.38 -9.68
N ASN A 40 -1.16 -3.09 -9.33
CA ASN A 40 -1.05 -3.82 -8.08
C ASN A 40 -1.01 -2.86 -6.89
N LEU A 41 -0.17 -1.82 -6.97
CA LEU A 41 -0.11 -0.80 -5.91
C LEU A 41 -1.44 -0.07 -5.76
N SER A 42 -2.11 0.24 -6.88
CA SER A 42 -3.42 0.87 -6.86
C SER A 42 -4.45 0.04 -6.08
N ARG A 43 -4.45 -1.28 -6.28
CA ARG A 43 -5.33 -2.18 -5.53
C ARG A 43 -5.01 -2.18 -4.04
N ILE A 44 -3.73 -2.13 -3.70
CA ILE A 44 -3.30 -2.07 -2.30
C ILE A 44 -3.79 -0.78 -1.66
N GLU A 45 -3.65 0.35 -2.34
CA GLU A 45 -4.04 1.66 -1.82
C GLU A 45 -5.56 1.85 -1.71
N THR A 46 -6.34 1.05 -2.40
CA THR A 46 -7.81 1.10 -2.33
C THR A 46 -8.40 0.06 -1.41
N GLY A 47 -7.56 -0.75 -0.77
CA GLY A 47 -8.02 -1.80 0.14
C GLY A 47 -8.61 -3.01 -0.56
N ARG A 48 -8.35 -3.17 -1.86
CA ARG A 48 -8.88 -4.28 -2.67
C ARG A 48 -7.94 -5.47 -2.72
N SER A 49 -6.77 -5.35 -2.14
CA SER A 49 -5.76 -6.40 -2.16
C SER A 49 -5.25 -6.64 -0.75
N ASN A 50 -4.89 -7.88 -0.47
CA ASN A 50 -4.26 -8.24 0.80
C ASN A 50 -2.76 -8.41 0.57
N PRO A 51 -1.96 -7.34 0.74
CA PRO A 51 -0.54 -7.43 0.48
C PRO A 51 0.15 -8.31 1.51
N THR A 52 1.23 -8.97 1.10
CA THR A 52 2.05 -9.73 2.03
C THR A 52 2.84 -8.79 2.93
N VAL A 53 3.31 -9.31 4.05
CA VAL A 53 4.18 -8.54 4.95
C VAL A 53 5.44 -8.09 4.21
N LYS A 54 5.97 -8.93 3.33
CA LYS A 54 7.13 -8.57 2.51
C LYS A 54 6.85 -7.35 1.66
N THR A 55 5.72 -7.33 0.96
CA THR A 55 5.31 -6.21 0.12
C THR A 55 5.15 -4.93 0.94
N LEU A 56 4.52 -5.04 2.12
CA LEU A 56 4.36 -3.90 3.02
C LEU A 56 5.70 -3.33 3.46
N CYS A 57 6.66 -4.18 3.78
CA CYS A 57 8.01 -3.74 4.16
C CYS A 57 8.70 -3.00 3.02
N ILE A 58 8.57 -3.52 1.79
CA ILE A 58 9.14 -2.88 0.61
C ILE A 58 8.55 -1.48 0.43
N ILE A 59 7.24 -1.35 0.53
CA ILE A 59 6.54 -0.07 0.37
C ILE A 59 6.98 0.91 1.46
N CYS A 60 7.06 0.47 2.70
CA CYS A 60 7.44 1.34 3.82
C CYS A 60 8.89 1.82 3.74
N ASN A 61 9.76 1.07 3.05
CA ASN A 61 11.16 1.42 2.88
C ASN A 61 11.43 2.29 1.64
N ALA A 62 10.42 2.49 0.82
CA ALA A 62 10.59 3.27 -0.43
C ALA A 62 10.48 4.79 -0.26
#